data_b063059f80b7d973e9447d9ad80ac4c3
#
_entry.id   b063059f80b7d973e9447d9ad80ac4c3
#
_cell.length_a   1.000
_cell.length_b   1.000
_cell.length_c   1.000
_cell.angle_alpha   90.00
_cell.angle_beta   90.00
_cell.angle_gamma   90.00
#
_symmetry.space_group_name_H-M   'P 1'
#
loop_
_entity.id
_entity.type
_entity.pdbx_description
1 polymer ?
#
loop_
_entity_poly.entity_id
_entity_poly.type
_entity_poly.pdbx_seq_one_letter_code
_entity_poly.pdbx_strand_id
1 'polypeptide(L)'
;MTQILNMFEGDPGVRKVADDPVLSAELLLLFRMILADGVASEAEMIAFRRICTEAFGIAEGSIDGVIEYLNEFGYETNGSQAIAMFRDLDVERRRQLARHMAEIAKADAHLAENEVKLLRRTLDLLGISPVDVVKPAT
;
A
#
# COMPACT_ATOMS: atom_id res chain seq x y z
N MET A 1 12.25 -14.34 11.68
CA MET A 1 12.12 -13.00 11.16
C MET A 1 13.39 -12.45 10.55
N THR A 2 14.45 -12.48 11.28
CA THR A 2 15.72 -11.90 10.84
C THR A 2 16.29 -12.54 9.58
N GLN A 3 15.99 -13.82 9.31
CA GLN A 3 16.54 -14.50 8.13
C GLN A 3 16.05 -13.93 6.81
N ILE A 4 14.77 -13.59 6.72
CA ILE A 4 14.21 -13.01 5.50
C ILE A 4 14.79 -11.63 5.27
N LEU A 5 14.85 -10.81 6.32
CA LEU A 5 15.45 -9.47 6.21
C LEU A 5 16.93 -9.55 5.85
N ASN A 6 17.65 -10.55 6.37
CA ASN A 6 19.05 -10.72 6.05
C ASN A 6 19.29 -11.06 4.59
N MET A 7 18.39 -11.80 3.95
CA MET A 7 18.49 -12.13 2.53
C MET A 7 18.44 -10.86 1.66
N PHE A 8 17.70 -9.85 2.10
CA PHE A 8 17.49 -8.63 1.34
C PHE A 8 18.18 -7.41 1.95
N GLU A 9 19.02 -7.63 2.96
CA GLU A 9 19.64 -6.54 3.70
C GLU A 9 20.41 -5.56 2.83
N GLY A 10 21.05 -6.05 1.77
CA GLY A 10 21.77 -5.21 0.84
C GLY A 10 20.92 -4.63 -0.29
N ASP A 11 19.63 -5.00 -0.38
CA ASP A 11 18.77 -4.55 -1.46
C ASP A 11 18.31 -3.10 -1.23
N PRO A 12 18.64 -2.17 -2.14
CA PRO A 12 18.30 -0.76 -1.94
C PRO A 12 16.80 -0.50 -1.85
N GLY A 13 15.99 -1.24 -2.61
CA GLY A 13 14.53 -1.08 -2.59
C GLY A 13 13.93 -1.50 -1.25
N VAL A 14 14.38 -2.62 -0.73
CA VAL A 14 13.92 -3.11 0.57
C VAL A 14 14.35 -2.15 1.67
N ARG A 15 15.59 -1.68 1.63
CA ARG A 15 16.10 -0.74 2.64
C ARG A 15 15.36 0.58 2.60
N LYS A 16 15.02 1.07 1.42
CA LYS A 16 14.26 2.30 1.27
C LYS A 16 12.93 2.21 2.03
N VAL A 17 12.25 1.08 1.91
CA VAL A 17 10.98 0.86 2.59
C VAL A 17 11.20 0.64 4.08
N ALA A 18 12.14 -0.22 4.45
CA ALA A 18 12.39 -0.56 5.85
C ALA A 18 12.86 0.63 6.69
N ASP A 19 13.60 1.55 6.07
CA ASP A 19 14.12 2.72 6.76
C ASP A 19 13.09 3.86 6.87
N ASP A 20 11.94 3.73 6.20
CA ASP A 20 10.90 4.77 6.19
C ASP A 20 9.60 4.19 6.74
N PRO A 21 9.30 4.42 8.04
CA PRO A 21 8.09 3.87 8.65
C PRO A 21 6.79 4.30 7.96
N VAL A 22 6.74 5.53 7.46
CA VAL A 22 5.54 6.03 6.77
C VAL A 22 5.35 5.31 5.44
N LEU A 23 6.42 5.18 4.67
CA LEU A 23 6.37 4.44 3.40
C LEU A 23 6.00 2.98 3.64
N SER A 24 6.57 2.36 4.66
CA SER A 24 6.22 0.98 5.04
C SER A 24 4.74 0.86 5.34
N ALA A 25 4.17 1.80 6.08
CA ALA A 25 2.75 1.79 6.42
C ALA A 25 1.88 2.01 5.18
N GLU A 26 2.26 2.91 4.28
CA GLU A 26 1.54 3.14 3.03
C GLU A 26 1.49 1.87 2.18
N LEU A 27 2.64 1.26 1.96
CA LEU A 27 2.70 0.04 1.16
C LEU A 27 1.98 -1.13 1.83
N LEU A 28 2.05 -1.22 3.16
CA LEU A 28 1.32 -2.24 3.88
C LEU A 28 -0.20 -2.09 3.68
N LEU A 29 -0.69 -0.87 3.72
CA LEU A 29 -2.11 -0.61 3.50
C LEU A 29 -2.54 -1.03 2.11
N LEU A 30 -1.76 -0.69 1.09
CA LEU A 30 -2.03 -1.09 -0.29
C LEU A 30 -2.01 -2.60 -0.43
N PHE A 31 -1.06 -3.26 0.21
CA PHE A 31 -0.95 -4.71 0.16
C PHE A 31 -2.13 -5.39 0.85
N ARG A 32 -2.57 -4.86 1.99
CA ARG A 32 -3.75 -5.37 2.69
C ARG A 32 -5.02 -5.21 1.87
N MET A 33 -5.09 -4.15 1.05
CA MET A 33 -6.19 -3.96 0.13
C MET A 33 -6.32 -5.15 -0.83
N ILE A 34 -5.20 -5.61 -1.36
CA ILE A 34 -5.16 -6.75 -2.27
C ILE A 34 -5.64 -8.03 -1.58
N LEU A 35 -5.32 -8.19 -0.29
CA LEU A 35 -5.65 -9.39 0.46
C LEU A 35 -6.99 -9.32 1.17
N ALA A 36 -7.73 -8.25 1.00
CA ALA A 36 -8.96 -7.99 1.77
C ALA A 36 -10.02 -9.09 1.60
N ASP A 37 -10.06 -9.76 0.46
CA ASP A 37 -10.99 -10.87 0.22
C ASP A 37 -10.35 -12.26 0.42
N GLY A 38 -9.11 -12.29 0.90
CA GLY A 38 -8.40 -13.54 1.15
C GLY A 38 -7.64 -14.11 -0.03
N VAL A 39 -7.83 -13.57 -1.23
CA VAL A 39 -7.16 -14.03 -2.46
C VAL A 39 -6.53 -12.84 -3.16
N ALA A 40 -5.23 -12.92 -3.41
CA ALA A 40 -4.53 -11.87 -4.14
C ALA A 40 -4.86 -12.00 -5.63
N SER A 41 -5.50 -10.97 -6.18
CA SER A 41 -5.79 -10.91 -7.62
C SER A 41 -4.50 -10.59 -8.38
N GLU A 42 -4.30 -11.27 -9.51
CA GLU A 42 -3.13 -11.00 -10.35
C GLU A 42 -3.17 -9.55 -10.87
N ALA A 43 -4.34 -9.06 -11.28
CA ALA A 43 -4.48 -7.71 -11.77
C ALA A 43 -4.14 -6.68 -10.69
N GLU A 44 -4.55 -6.93 -9.45
CA GLU A 44 -4.23 -6.05 -8.34
C GLU A 44 -2.75 -6.10 -7.99
N MET A 45 -2.12 -7.26 -8.07
CA MET A 45 -0.67 -7.37 -7.85
C MET A 45 0.12 -6.62 -8.91
N ILE A 46 -0.33 -6.67 -10.17
CA ILE A 46 0.30 -5.91 -11.25
C ILE A 46 0.20 -4.41 -10.97
N ALA A 47 -0.98 -3.95 -10.53
CA ALA A 47 -1.17 -2.54 -10.17
C ALA A 47 -0.27 -2.13 -9.01
N PHE A 48 -0.14 -2.98 -8.00
CA PHE A 48 0.74 -2.73 -6.86
C PHE A 48 2.20 -2.60 -7.29
N ARG A 49 2.67 -3.51 -8.14
CA ARG A 49 4.05 -3.47 -8.65
C ARG A 49 4.30 -2.19 -9.43
N ARG A 50 3.34 -1.80 -10.26
CA ARG A 50 3.45 -0.56 -11.03
C ARG A 50 3.53 0.66 -10.11
N ILE A 51 2.71 0.71 -9.08
CA ILE A 51 2.75 1.81 -8.11
C ILE A 51 4.11 1.86 -7.42
N CYS A 52 4.63 0.71 -7.00
CA CYS A 52 5.95 0.66 -6.36
C CYS A 52 7.04 1.24 -7.26
N THR A 53 7.03 0.88 -8.55
CA THR A 53 8.07 1.36 -9.48
C THR A 53 7.86 2.81 -9.89
N GLU A 54 6.64 3.19 -10.24
CA GLU A 54 6.38 4.51 -10.80
C GLU A 54 6.25 5.60 -9.75
N ALA A 55 5.55 5.31 -8.65
CA ALA A 55 5.29 6.32 -7.63
C ALA A 55 6.39 6.38 -6.56
N PHE A 56 6.98 5.25 -6.22
CA PHE A 56 7.94 5.18 -5.13
C PHE A 56 9.37 4.89 -5.56
N GLY A 57 9.59 4.70 -6.85
CA GLY A 57 10.94 4.50 -7.38
C GLY A 57 11.63 3.22 -6.93
N ILE A 58 10.85 2.19 -6.61
CA ILE A 58 11.40 0.90 -6.20
C ILE A 58 11.68 0.06 -7.45
N ALA A 59 12.89 -0.46 -7.57
CA ALA A 59 13.26 -1.28 -8.72
C ALA A 59 12.42 -2.55 -8.76
N GLU A 60 12.05 -2.98 -9.96
CA GLU A 60 11.21 -4.17 -10.17
C GLU A 60 11.79 -5.40 -9.48
N GLY A 61 13.10 -5.57 -9.54
CA GLY A 61 13.77 -6.71 -8.92
C GLY A 61 13.77 -6.67 -7.39
N SER A 62 13.41 -5.54 -6.79
CA SER A 62 13.35 -5.39 -5.33
C SER A 62 11.96 -5.67 -4.77
N ILE A 63 10.94 -5.73 -5.61
CA ILE A 63 9.54 -5.80 -5.13
C ILE A 63 9.25 -7.07 -4.33
N ASP A 64 9.77 -8.22 -4.77
CA ASP A 64 9.54 -9.46 -4.03
C ASP A 64 10.10 -9.35 -2.61
N GLY A 65 11.26 -8.74 -2.45
CA GLY A 65 11.84 -8.50 -1.12
C GLY A 65 11.01 -7.52 -0.31
N VAL A 66 10.44 -6.51 -0.95
CA VAL A 66 9.55 -5.56 -0.27
C VAL A 66 8.31 -6.29 0.23
N ILE A 67 7.72 -7.17 -0.57
CA ILE A 67 6.55 -7.95 -0.16
C ILE A 67 6.88 -8.82 1.06
N GLU A 68 8.03 -9.47 1.07
CA GLU A 68 8.47 -10.26 2.22
C GLU A 68 8.61 -9.39 3.47
N TYR A 69 9.21 -8.20 3.30
CA TYR A 69 9.32 -7.25 4.40
C TYR A 69 7.94 -6.83 4.91
N LEU A 70 6.98 -6.56 4.01
CA LEU A 70 5.64 -6.14 4.42
C LEU A 70 4.91 -7.23 5.18
N ASN A 71 5.12 -8.49 4.84
CA ASN A 71 4.54 -9.60 5.60
C ASN A 71 5.04 -9.59 7.04
N GLU A 72 6.32 -9.36 7.25
CA GLU A 72 6.91 -9.26 8.59
C GLU A 72 6.39 -8.04 9.33
N PHE A 73 6.42 -6.89 8.67
CA PHE A 73 5.95 -5.63 9.24
C PHE A 73 4.48 -5.71 9.64
N GLY A 74 3.68 -6.40 8.84
CA GLY A 74 2.25 -6.57 9.10
C GLY A 74 1.94 -7.35 10.38
N TYR A 75 2.82 -8.25 10.79
CA TYR A 75 2.65 -8.95 12.06
C TYR A 75 2.88 -8.05 13.26
N GLU A 76 3.72 -7.04 13.11
CA GLU A 76 4.11 -6.16 14.21
C GLU A 76 3.23 -4.91 14.29
N THR A 77 2.51 -4.59 13.21
CA THR A 77 1.76 -3.34 13.10
C THR A 77 0.30 -3.62 12.81
N ASN A 78 -0.59 -3.17 13.66
CA ASN A 78 -2.02 -3.29 13.38
C ASN A 78 -2.49 -2.15 12.45
N GLY A 79 -3.69 -2.31 11.88
CA GLY A 79 -4.24 -1.34 10.94
C GLY A 79 -4.45 0.04 11.54
N SER A 80 -4.85 0.10 12.81
CA SER A 80 -5.07 1.38 13.49
C SER A 80 -3.76 2.15 13.67
N GLN A 81 -2.68 1.45 14.00
CA GLN A 81 -1.37 2.08 14.13
C GLN A 81 -0.88 2.62 12.79
N ALA A 82 -1.05 1.85 11.72
CA ALA A 82 -0.66 2.29 10.39
C ALA A 82 -1.44 3.54 9.97
N ILE A 83 -2.75 3.53 10.17
CA ILE A 83 -3.61 4.64 9.78
C ILE A 83 -3.29 5.89 10.61
N ALA A 84 -2.99 5.73 11.91
CA ALA A 84 -2.64 6.86 12.75
C ALA A 84 -1.42 7.63 12.23
N MET A 85 -0.48 6.93 11.60
CA MET A 85 0.71 7.56 11.01
C MET A 85 0.35 8.48 9.85
N PHE A 86 -0.75 8.20 9.16
CA PHE A 86 -1.15 8.97 7.98
C PHE A 86 -1.81 10.29 8.32
N ARG A 87 -2.32 10.46 9.53
CA ARG A 87 -2.99 11.70 9.94
C ARG A 87 -2.05 12.90 9.94
N ASP A 88 -0.76 12.65 10.14
CA ASP A 88 0.24 13.71 10.17
C ASP A 88 0.81 14.02 8.79
N LEU A 89 0.40 13.29 7.76
CA LEU A 89 0.83 13.57 6.40
C LEU A 89 0.08 14.79 5.85
N ASP A 90 0.73 15.51 4.95
CA ASP A 90 0.04 16.61 4.27
C ASP A 90 -1.11 16.08 3.40
N VAL A 91 -2.02 16.98 3.05
CA VAL A 91 -3.25 16.62 2.34
C VAL A 91 -2.94 15.97 1.00
N GLU A 92 -1.94 16.49 0.29
CA GLU A 92 -1.60 15.95 -1.04
C GLU A 92 -1.09 14.51 -0.96
N ARG A 93 -0.26 14.20 0.03
CA ARG A 93 0.25 12.84 0.19
C ARG A 93 -0.88 11.88 0.58
N ARG A 94 -1.83 12.34 1.42
CA ARG A 94 -2.99 11.53 1.77
C ARG A 94 -3.88 11.27 0.55
N ARG A 95 -4.03 12.26 -0.33
CA ARG A 95 -4.79 12.09 -1.56
C ARG A 95 -4.12 11.09 -2.49
N GLN A 96 -2.80 11.13 -2.60
CA GLN A 96 -2.05 10.18 -3.42
C GLN A 96 -2.23 8.77 -2.90
N LEU A 97 -2.17 8.56 -1.59
CA LEU A 97 -2.41 7.24 -1.00
C LEU A 97 -3.81 6.75 -1.35
N ALA A 98 -4.81 7.61 -1.21
CA ALA A 98 -6.19 7.26 -1.55
C ALA A 98 -6.34 6.89 -3.02
N ARG A 99 -5.67 7.62 -3.92
CA ARG A 99 -5.69 7.32 -5.35
C ARG A 99 -5.04 5.97 -5.66
N HIS A 100 -3.94 5.67 -4.99
CA HIS A 100 -3.28 4.37 -5.16
C HIS A 100 -4.18 3.22 -4.70
N MET A 101 -4.89 3.40 -3.59
CA MET A 101 -5.84 2.40 -3.11
C MET A 101 -6.96 2.20 -4.12
N ALA A 102 -7.50 3.29 -4.68
CA ALA A 102 -8.55 3.22 -5.67
C ALA A 102 -8.05 2.54 -6.96
N GLU A 103 -6.82 2.82 -7.35
CA GLU A 103 -6.22 2.20 -8.53
C GLU A 103 -6.12 0.69 -8.38
N ILE A 104 -5.70 0.21 -7.22
CA ILE A 104 -5.64 -1.22 -6.94
C ILE A 104 -7.05 -1.83 -6.96
N ALA A 105 -8.00 -1.16 -6.31
CA ALA A 105 -9.37 -1.66 -6.26
C ALA A 105 -10.00 -1.78 -7.64
N LYS A 106 -9.66 -0.86 -8.55
CA LYS A 106 -10.20 -0.85 -9.92
C LYS A 106 -9.48 -1.79 -10.86
N ALA A 107 -8.32 -2.30 -10.48
CA ALA A 107 -7.51 -3.15 -11.35
C ALA A 107 -8.22 -4.46 -11.67
N ASP A 108 -9.06 -4.95 -10.77
CA ASP A 108 -9.85 -6.15 -10.97
C ASP A 108 -11.29 -5.75 -11.32
N ALA A 109 -11.85 -6.41 -12.32
CA ALA A 109 -13.24 -6.19 -12.72
C ALA A 109 -14.24 -6.54 -11.61
N HIS A 110 -13.83 -7.42 -10.69
CA HIS A 110 -14.66 -7.81 -9.55
C HIS A 110 -14.19 -7.09 -8.29
N LEU A 111 -14.83 -5.98 -7.99
CA LEU A 111 -14.53 -5.23 -6.79
C LEU A 111 -15.19 -5.92 -5.59
N ALA A 112 -14.39 -6.59 -4.79
CA ALA A 112 -14.88 -7.33 -3.64
C ALA A 112 -15.48 -6.38 -2.60
N GLU A 113 -16.53 -6.84 -1.92
CA GLU A 113 -17.19 -6.05 -0.89
C GLU A 113 -16.22 -5.62 0.21
N ASN A 114 -15.32 -6.50 0.63
CA ASN A 114 -14.34 -6.18 1.66
C ASN A 114 -13.35 -5.10 1.21
N GLU A 115 -13.02 -5.07 -0.08
CA GLU A 115 -12.16 -4.03 -0.62
C GLU A 115 -12.86 -2.67 -0.60
N VAL A 116 -14.14 -2.63 -0.96
CA VAL A 116 -14.93 -1.40 -0.92
C VAL A 116 -15.02 -0.88 0.51
N LYS A 117 -15.28 -1.76 1.46
CA LYS A 117 -15.36 -1.38 2.88
C LYS A 117 -14.04 -0.83 3.39
N LEU A 118 -12.94 -1.49 3.05
CA LEU A 118 -11.61 -1.04 3.47
C LEU A 118 -11.29 0.32 2.86
N LEU A 119 -11.58 0.50 1.57
CA LEU A 119 -11.36 1.76 0.89
C LEU A 119 -12.15 2.89 1.53
N ARG A 120 -13.45 2.71 1.74
CA ARG A 120 -14.30 3.74 2.35
C ARG A 120 -13.84 4.09 3.76
N ARG A 121 -13.56 3.08 4.56
CA ARG A 121 -13.09 3.29 5.94
C ARG A 121 -11.79 4.08 5.96
N THR A 122 -10.88 3.75 5.07
CA THR A 122 -9.59 4.43 5.00
C THR A 122 -9.74 5.87 4.53
N LEU A 123 -10.59 6.12 3.53
CA LEU A 123 -10.87 7.47 3.06
C LEU A 123 -11.42 8.34 4.18
N ASP A 124 -12.35 7.80 4.97
CA ASP A 124 -12.91 8.53 6.11
C ASP A 124 -11.82 8.88 7.12
N LEU A 125 -10.95 7.93 7.42
CA LEU A 125 -9.88 8.15 8.39
C LEU A 125 -8.83 9.13 7.89
N LEU A 126 -8.61 9.17 6.57
CA LEU A 126 -7.68 10.12 5.96
C LEU A 126 -8.30 11.50 5.75
N GLY A 127 -9.62 11.61 5.92
CA GLY A 127 -10.32 12.86 5.67
C GLY A 127 -10.38 13.22 4.19
N ILE A 128 -10.43 12.22 3.31
CA ILE A 128 -10.46 12.40 1.86
C ILE A 128 -11.84 12.01 1.35
N SER A 129 -12.44 12.91 0.55
CA SER A 129 -13.73 12.63 -0.08
C SER A 129 -13.56 11.62 -1.22
N PRO A 130 -14.48 10.64 -1.36
CA PRO A 130 -14.43 9.73 -2.51
C PRO A 130 -14.42 10.44 -3.86
N VAL A 131 -15.04 11.61 -3.94
CA VAL A 131 -15.06 12.41 -5.17
C VAL A 131 -13.65 12.84 -5.57
N ASP A 132 -12.81 13.19 -4.61
CA ASP A 132 -11.43 13.62 -4.86
C ASP A 132 -10.57 12.50 -5.44
N VAL A 133 -10.96 11.26 -5.19
CA VAL A 133 -10.21 10.07 -5.66
C VAL A 133 -10.65 9.69 -7.07
N VAL A 134 -11.94 9.82 -7.37
CA VAL A 134 -12.52 9.40 -8.64
C VAL A 134 -12.20 10.39 -9.76
N LYS A 135 -12.19 11.69 -9.44
CA LYS A 135 -11.91 12.71 -10.45
C LYS A 135 -10.40 12.72 -10.76
N PRO A 136 -10.03 12.70 -12.04
CA PRO A 136 -8.63 12.88 -12.39
C PRO A 136 -8.16 14.27 -11.95
N ALA A 137 -6.91 14.33 -11.54
CA ALA A 137 -6.30 15.60 -11.17
C ALA A 137 -6.03 16.39 -12.46
N THR A 138 -6.81 17.38 -12.73
CA THR A 138 -6.62 18.28 -13.86
C THR A 138 -6.26 19.64 -13.36
#